data_1556e804f6e97de25db91839688390c3
#
_entry.id   1556e804f6e97de25db91839688390c3
#
_cell.length_a   1.000
_cell.length_b   1.000
_cell.length_c   1.000
_cell.angle_alpha   90.00
_cell.angle_beta   90.00
_cell.angle_gamma   90.00
#
_symmetry.space_group_name_H-M   'P 1'
#
loop_
_entity.id
_entity.type
_entity.pdbx_description
1 polymer ?
#
loop_
_entity_poly.entity_id
_entity_poly.type
_entity_poly.pdbx_seq_one_letter_code
_entity_poly.pdbx_strand_id
1 'polypeptide(L)'
;MDATGELDTVEFINIAKDDVFMNPSHKYPAPIEREMVTIVKPFVQKSLEVNQTILDIFNDKLGLPEGTLLEQHPLHEHSGSEARIIKNPPMPHDAHKRAIGAHTDFGSLVSFLE
;
A
#
# COMPACT_ATOMS: atom_id res chain seq x y z
N MET A 1 0.46 9.58 -17.70
CA MET A 1 0.97 9.66 -19.09
C MET A 1 2.42 9.22 -19.06
N ASP A 2 2.79 8.34 -19.96
CA ASP A 2 4.17 7.94 -20.12
C ASP A 2 5.01 9.03 -20.84
N ALA A 3 6.32 8.79 -21.04
CA ALA A 3 7.20 9.72 -21.73
C ALA A 3 6.81 9.97 -23.21
N THR A 4 5.91 9.19 -23.79
CA THR A 4 5.39 9.33 -25.17
C THR A 4 4.08 10.11 -25.23
N GLY A 5 3.48 10.47 -24.08
CA GLY A 5 2.20 11.15 -23.98
C GLY A 5 0.99 10.22 -24.09
N GLU A 6 1.20 8.91 -24.13
CA GLU A 6 0.11 7.93 -24.08
C GLU A 6 -0.43 7.79 -22.65
N LEU A 7 -1.73 7.50 -22.53
CA LEU A 7 -2.36 7.24 -21.23
C LEU A 7 -1.85 5.92 -20.65
N ASP A 8 -1.60 5.91 -19.35
CA ASP A 8 -1.35 4.68 -18.61
C ASP A 8 -2.55 3.76 -18.72
N THR A 9 -2.28 2.48 -18.89
CA THR A 9 -3.33 1.45 -18.96
C THR A 9 -3.75 0.95 -17.58
N VAL A 10 -3.06 1.40 -16.54
CA VAL A 10 -3.27 0.96 -15.15
C VAL A 10 -4.28 1.86 -14.45
N GLU A 11 -5.30 1.26 -13.87
CA GLU A 11 -6.22 1.92 -12.94
C GLU A 11 -5.82 1.54 -11.51
N PHE A 12 -5.79 2.50 -10.59
CA PHE A 12 -5.53 2.19 -9.19
C PHE A 12 -6.31 3.11 -8.24
N ILE A 13 -6.52 2.62 -7.02
CA ILE A 13 -7.07 3.37 -5.90
C ILE A 13 -6.11 3.21 -4.73
N ASN A 14 -5.73 4.34 -4.13
CA ASN A 14 -5.00 4.39 -2.87
C ASN A 14 -5.98 4.58 -1.72
N ILE A 15 -5.84 3.79 -0.67
CA ILE A 15 -6.62 3.87 0.56
C ILE A 15 -5.65 4.19 1.69
N ALA A 16 -5.76 5.38 2.24
CA ALA A 16 -4.88 5.83 3.31
C ALA A 16 -5.13 5.02 4.60
N LYS A 17 -4.07 4.59 5.26
CA LYS A 17 -4.15 3.94 6.59
C LYS A 17 -4.94 4.81 7.56
N ASP A 18 -4.70 6.11 7.55
CA ASP A 18 -5.31 7.06 8.47
C ASP A 18 -6.84 7.13 8.30
N ASP A 19 -7.36 7.01 7.07
CA ASP A 19 -8.80 6.95 6.83
C ASP A 19 -9.44 5.65 7.32
N VAL A 20 -8.66 4.58 7.41
CA VAL A 20 -9.14 3.27 7.90
C VAL A 20 -9.20 3.21 9.43
N PHE A 21 -8.23 3.81 10.12
CA PHE A 21 -8.05 3.65 11.57
C PHE A 21 -8.26 4.92 12.39
N MET A 22 -8.31 6.07 11.74
CA MET A 22 -8.45 7.36 12.40
C MET A 22 -9.70 8.10 11.88
N ASN A 23 -9.62 9.38 11.69
CA ASN A 23 -10.71 10.19 11.15
C ASN A 23 -10.61 10.24 9.62
N PRO A 24 -11.58 9.68 8.88
CA PRO A 24 -11.57 9.72 7.43
C PRO A 24 -11.51 11.16 6.92
N SER A 25 -10.56 11.46 6.05
CA SER A 25 -10.39 12.76 5.41
C SER A 25 -10.69 12.73 3.91
N HIS A 26 -10.67 11.55 3.31
CA HIS A 26 -10.94 11.33 1.88
C HIS A 26 -12.31 10.67 1.67
N LYS A 27 -12.88 10.93 0.50
CA LYS A 27 -14.06 10.21 0.01
C LYS A 27 -13.61 9.19 -1.01
N TYR A 28 -14.10 7.98 -0.86
CA TYR A 28 -13.82 6.88 -1.77
C TYR A 28 -15.03 6.60 -2.69
N PRO A 29 -14.82 5.94 -3.84
CA PRO A 29 -15.94 5.44 -4.64
C PRO A 29 -16.87 4.55 -3.81
N ALA A 30 -18.17 4.63 -4.09
CA ALA A 30 -19.21 3.94 -3.32
C ALA A 30 -18.96 2.41 -3.10
N PRO A 31 -18.38 1.65 -4.04
CA PRO A 31 -18.02 0.25 -3.77
C PRO A 31 -17.00 0.09 -2.64
N ILE A 32 -16.00 0.97 -2.58
CA ILE A 32 -14.96 0.95 -1.54
C ILE A 32 -15.56 1.36 -0.20
N GLU A 33 -16.34 2.44 -0.16
CA GLU A 33 -16.98 2.90 1.09
C GLU A 33 -17.89 1.83 1.70
N ARG A 34 -18.64 1.11 0.87
CA ARG A 34 -19.51 0.02 1.31
C ARG A 34 -18.74 -1.10 2.00
N GLU A 35 -17.58 -1.44 1.47
CA GLU A 35 -16.75 -2.56 1.95
C GLU A 35 -15.62 -2.10 2.91
N MET A 36 -15.63 -0.83 3.30
CA MET A 36 -14.56 -0.27 4.15
C MET A 36 -14.40 -1.05 5.46
N VAL A 37 -15.50 -1.38 6.12
CA VAL A 37 -15.47 -2.06 7.42
C VAL A 37 -15.34 -3.58 7.28
N THR A 38 -15.95 -4.16 6.26
CA THR A 38 -16.07 -5.62 6.10
C THR A 38 -14.89 -6.25 5.41
N ILE A 39 -14.23 -5.53 4.50
CA ILE A 39 -13.13 -6.04 3.69
C ILE A 39 -11.86 -5.19 3.88
N VAL A 40 -11.95 -3.88 3.63
CA VAL A 40 -10.76 -3.03 3.55
C VAL A 40 -10.04 -2.95 4.90
N LYS A 41 -10.77 -2.66 5.97
CA LYS A 41 -10.18 -2.53 7.31
C LYS A 41 -9.53 -3.82 7.80
N PRO A 42 -10.16 -5.00 7.73
CA PRO A 42 -9.52 -6.27 8.08
C PRO A 42 -8.29 -6.57 7.22
N PHE A 43 -8.33 -6.28 5.93
CA PHE A 43 -7.18 -6.46 5.04
C PHE A 43 -6.00 -5.59 5.45
N VAL A 44 -6.23 -4.29 5.64
CA VAL A 44 -5.16 -3.35 6.07
C VAL A 44 -4.62 -3.72 7.45
N GLN A 45 -5.50 -4.10 8.39
CA GLN A 45 -5.10 -4.60 9.71
C GLN A 45 -4.14 -5.80 9.59
N LYS A 46 -4.51 -6.79 8.78
CA LYS A 46 -3.69 -7.98 8.59
C LYS A 46 -2.36 -7.70 7.91
N SER A 47 -2.35 -6.81 6.94
CA SER A 47 -1.12 -6.35 6.28
C SER A 47 -0.17 -5.65 7.26
N LEU A 48 -0.70 -4.84 8.17
CA LEU A 48 0.11 -4.20 9.22
C LEU A 48 0.70 -5.21 10.20
N GLU A 49 -0.05 -6.24 10.60
CA GLU A 49 0.47 -7.32 11.46
C GLU A 49 1.64 -8.07 10.79
N VAL A 50 1.55 -8.33 9.48
CA VAL A 50 2.64 -8.93 8.70
C VAL A 50 3.85 -7.99 8.67
N ASN A 51 3.64 -6.70 8.39
CA ASN A 51 4.71 -5.71 8.35
C ASN A 51 5.41 -5.57 9.71
N GLN A 52 4.67 -5.59 10.82
CA GLN A 52 5.23 -5.58 12.17
C GLN A 52 6.15 -6.79 12.40
N THR A 53 5.70 -7.98 12.00
CA THR A 53 6.52 -9.19 12.09
C THR A 53 7.82 -9.08 11.30
N ILE A 54 7.78 -8.50 10.11
CA ILE A 54 8.96 -8.27 9.27
C ILE A 54 9.91 -7.27 9.91
N LEU A 55 9.37 -6.17 10.46
CA LEU A 55 10.15 -5.15 11.16
C LEU A 55 10.84 -5.72 12.41
N ASP A 56 10.18 -6.58 13.17
CA ASP A 56 10.79 -7.27 14.33
C ASP A 56 11.96 -8.16 13.88
N ILE A 57 11.78 -8.93 12.81
CA ILE A 57 12.87 -9.75 12.27
C ILE A 57 14.05 -8.87 11.82
N PHE A 58 13.79 -7.75 11.15
CA PHE A 58 14.85 -6.83 10.75
C PHE A 58 15.52 -6.18 11.96
N ASN A 59 14.75 -5.80 12.98
CA ASN A 59 15.27 -5.25 14.22
C ASN A 59 16.32 -6.18 14.84
N ASP A 60 15.98 -7.46 14.97
CA ASP A 60 16.87 -8.49 15.49
C ASP A 60 18.10 -8.70 14.60
N LYS A 61 17.91 -8.81 13.28
CA LYS A 61 19.01 -9.04 12.33
C LYS A 61 20.00 -7.88 12.24
N LEU A 62 19.53 -6.67 12.49
CA LEU A 62 20.38 -5.47 12.54
C LEU A 62 21.03 -5.26 13.91
N GLY A 63 20.69 -6.08 14.92
CA GLY A 63 21.20 -5.95 16.27
C GLY A 63 20.75 -4.69 16.98
N LEU A 64 19.59 -4.16 16.63
CA LEU A 64 19.03 -2.97 17.26
C LEU A 64 18.36 -3.33 18.61
N PRO A 65 18.26 -2.36 19.54
CA PRO A 65 17.45 -2.55 20.74
C PRO A 65 16.01 -2.97 20.36
N GLU A 66 15.40 -3.81 21.20
CA GLU A 66 14.04 -4.29 20.99
C GLU A 66 13.06 -3.13 20.71
N GLY A 67 12.22 -3.28 19.70
CA GLY A 67 11.18 -2.31 19.36
C GLY A 67 11.64 -1.08 18.56
N THR A 68 12.95 -0.88 18.35
CA THR A 68 13.48 0.33 17.69
C THR A 68 12.80 0.63 16.36
N LEU A 69 12.62 -0.37 15.49
CA LEU A 69 11.97 -0.15 14.20
C LEU A 69 10.46 0.01 14.32
N LEU A 70 9.82 -0.69 15.27
CA LEU A 70 8.37 -0.57 15.47
C LEU A 70 7.99 0.81 16.02
N GLU A 71 8.81 1.41 16.88
CA GLU A 71 8.59 2.77 17.40
C GLU A 71 8.58 3.83 16.29
N GLN A 72 9.22 3.57 15.15
CA GLN A 72 9.20 4.45 13.98
C GLN A 72 7.95 4.24 13.10
N HIS A 73 7.11 3.25 13.41
CA HIS A 73 5.94 2.87 12.62
C HIS A 73 4.65 2.79 13.47
N PRO A 74 4.31 3.81 14.26
CA PRO A 74 3.16 3.79 15.14
C PRO A 74 1.85 3.78 14.36
N LEU A 75 0.94 2.87 14.72
CA LEU A 75 -0.35 2.71 14.04
C LEU A 75 -1.23 3.95 14.08
N HIS A 76 -1.24 4.61 15.24
CA HIS A 76 -2.17 5.71 15.54
C HIS A 76 -1.58 7.11 15.29
N GLU A 77 -0.44 7.20 14.66
CA GLU A 77 0.12 8.46 14.18
C GLU A 77 -0.12 8.65 12.69
N HIS A 78 -0.22 9.91 12.27
CA HIS A 78 -0.36 10.23 10.86
C HIS A 78 0.84 9.74 10.05
N SER A 79 0.55 9.10 8.93
CA SER A 79 1.58 8.61 8.02
C SER A 79 1.10 8.57 6.58
N GLY A 80 2.04 8.52 5.64
CA GLY A 80 1.76 8.29 4.22
C GLY A 80 1.52 6.81 3.86
N SER A 81 1.33 5.92 4.85
CA SER A 81 1.05 4.51 4.58
C SER A 81 -0.30 4.33 3.90
N GLU A 82 -0.32 3.54 2.85
CA GLU A 82 -1.53 3.30 2.05
C GLU A 82 -1.63 1.85 1.59
N ALA A 83 -2.84 1.39 1.37
CA ALA A 83 -3.13 0.19 0.59
C ALA A 83 -3.49 0.63 -0.83
N ARG A 84 -2.84 0.03 -1.83
CA ARG A 84 -3.11 0.31 -3.24
C ARG A 84 -3.76 -0.89 -3.90
N ILE A 85 -4.93 -0.69 -4.48
CA ILE A 85 -5.61 -1.67 -5.30
C ILE A 85 -5.35 -1.31 -6.76
N ILE A 86 -4.74 -2.23 -7.51
CA ILE A 86 -4.34 -2.02 -8.89
C ILE A 86 -5.15 -2.95 -9.79
N LYS A 87 -5.68 -2.40 -10.88
CA LYS A 87 -6.31 -3.15 -11.94
C LYS A 87 -5.54 -2.96 -13.24
N ASN A 88 -4.97 -4.04 -13.74
CA ASN A 88 -4.34 -4.08 -15.04
C ASN A 88 -5.31 -4.70 -16.06
N PRO A 89 -5.61 -4.04 -17.19
CA PRO A 89 -6.37 -4.66 -18.26
C PRO A 89 -5.54 -5.80 -18.88
N PRO A 90 -6.18 -6.87 -19.36
CA PRO A 90 -5.49 -7.91 -20.10
C PRO A 90 -4.85 -7.29 -21.34
N MET A 91 -3.55 -7.52 -21.51
CA MET A 91 -2.81 -7.03 -22.68
C MET A 91 -2.57 -8.17 -23.68
N PRO A 92 -2.63 -7.89 -25.00
CA PRO A 92 -2.19 -8.86 -26.00
C PRO A 92 -0.73 -9.28 -25.75
N HIS A 93 -0.42 -10.55 -26.06
CA HIS A 93 0.92 -11.14 -25.79
C HIS A 93 2.09 -10.36 -26.39
N ASP A 94 1.84 -9.54 -27.39
CA ASP A 94 2.84 -8.79 -28.16
C ASP A 94 3.00 -7.33 -27.68
N ALA A 95 2.17 -6.88 -26.75
CA ALA A 95 2.23 -5.52 -26.24
C ALA A 95 3.20 -5.44 -25.05
N HIS A 96 4.49 -5.23 -25.34
CA HIS A 96 5.53 -5.00 -24.32
C HIS A 96 5.42 -3.63 -23.62
N LYS A 97 4.20 -3.10 -23.44
CA LYS A 97 4.00 -1.84 -22.71
C LYS A 97 4.18 -2.11 -21.21
N ARG A 98 5.14 -1.42 -20.60
CA ARG A 98 5.30 -1.44 -19.15
C ARG A 98 4.14 -0.67 -18.54
N ALA A 99 3.45 -1.31 -17.62
CA ALA A 99 2.34 -0.70 -16.88
C ALA A 99 2.82 0.48 -16.00
N ILE A 100 4.01 0.36 -15.44
CA ILE A 100 4.63 1.38 -14.56
C ILE A 100 6.11 1.49 -14.95
N GLY A 101 6.62 2.73 -15.07
CA GLY A 101 8.03 2.99 -15.28
C GLY A 101 8.90 2.55 -14.08
N ALA A 102 10.20 2.38 -14.29
CA ALA A 102 11.13 2.12 -13.19
C ALA A 102 11.10 3.30 -12.21
N HIS A 103 10.95 3.01 -10.94
CA HIS A 103 10.89 3.99 -9.85
C HIS A 103 11.41 3.38 -8.55
N THR A 104 11.57 4.21 -7.54
CA THR A 104 11.79 3.80 -6.14
C THR A 104 10.53 4.12 -5.34
N ASP A 105 10.14 3.21 -4.46
CA ASP A 105 9.01 3.44 -3.57
C ASP A 105 9.40 4.34 -2.39
N PHE A 106 8.42 5.07 -1.89
CA PHE A 106 8.53 5.77 -0.61
C PHE A 106 8.19 4.80 0.53
N GLY A 107 8.87 4.97 1.66
CA GLY A 107 8.59 4.20 2.85
C GLY A 107 9.56 3.04 3.10
N SER A 108 9.33 2.33 4.19
CA SER A 108 10.23 1.29 4.71
C SER A 108 9.94 -0.09 4.12
N LEU A 109 8.68 -0.40 3.85
CA LEU A 109 8.23 -1.69 3.35
C LEU A 109 7.14 -1.52 2.30
N VAL A 110 7.22 -2.30 1.23
CA VAL A 110 6.17 -2.48 0.23
C VAL A 110 5.89 -3.96 0.09
N SER A 111 4.63 -4.36 0.20
CA SER A 111 4.20 -5.74 0.05
C SER A 111 3.27 -5.86 -1.16
N PHE A 112 3.55 -6.81 -2.03
CA PHE A 112 2.70 -7.14 -3.17
C PHE A 112 1.92 -8.41 -2.89
N LEU A 113 0.62 -8.38 -3.18
CA LEU A 113 -0.29 -9.52 -3.10
C LEU A 113 -0.98 -9.66 -4.47
N GLU A 114 -0.91 -10.85 -5.06
CA GLU A 114 -1.56 -11.21 -6.33
C GLU A 114 -2.77 -12.12 -6.09
#